data_2399ebd925fec97a22a377299dd4aebf
#
_entry.id   2399ebd925fec97a22a377299dd4aebf
#
_cell.length_a   1.000
_cell.length_b   1.000
_cell.length_c   1.000
_cell.angle_alpha   90.00
_cell.angle_beta   90.00
_cell.angle_gamma   90.00
#
_symmetry.space_group_name_H-M   'P 1'
#
loop_
_entity.id
_entity.type
_entity.pdbx_description
1 polymer ?
#
loop_
_entity_poly.entity_id
_entity_poly.type
_entity_poly.pdbx_seq_one_letter_code
_entity_poly.pdbx_strand_id
1 'polypeptide(L)'
;MPHFLVVDDEESILFALEQYIMAQNCTVDCARELEEAQALLDNIRYDLVIADLRLSGIHGAEGLDLVSMVRACCPKTRIIVLTAYSSADVAQEALRRGADAFLHKSTALSDVARVAMQVLGCAA
;
A
#
# COMPACT_ATOMS: atom_id res chain seq x y z
N MET A 1 -3.33 14.23 -11.17
CA MET A 1 -2.20 13.31 -11.05
C MET A 1 -2.30 12.58 -9.72
N PRO A 2 -2.51 11.27 -9.72
CA PRO A 2 -2.64 10.53 -8.46
C PRO A 2 -1.36 10.56 -7.63
N HIS A 3 -1.53 10.56 -6.32
CA HIS A 3 -0.44 10.59 -5.37
C HIS A 3 -0.47 9.33 -4.53
N PHE A 4 0.60 8.54 -4.60
CA PHE A 4 0.71 7.23 -3.94
C PHE A 4 1.62 7.31 -2.74
N LEU A 5 1.29 6.52 -1.72
CA LEU A 5 2.22 6.25 -0.61
C LEU A 5 2.53 4.75 -0.65
N VAL A 6 3.80 4.40 -0.70
CA VAL A 6 4.23 2.99 -0.64
C VAL A 6 4.95 2.78 0.68
N VAL A 7 4.49 1.82 1.46
CA VAL A 7 5.02 1.53 2.79
C VAL A 7 5.57 0.11 2.81
N ASP A 8 6.89 -0.03 2.90
CA ASP A 8 7.57 -1.34 2.89
C ASP A 8 8.97 -1.13 3.47
N ASP A 9 9.46 -2.06 4.27
CA ASP A 9 10.79 -1.96 4.84
C ASP A 9 11.89 -2.43 3.89
N GLU A 10 11.53 -3.02 2.74
CA GLU A 10 12.48 -3.45 1.73
C GLU A 10 12.72 -2.35 0.70
N GLU A 11 13.92 -1.76 0.70
CA GLU A 11 14.24 -0.67 -0.23
C GLU A 11 14.11 -1.05 -1.69
N SER A 12 14.43 -2.29 -2.04
CA SER A 12 14.33 -2.76 -3.41
C SER A 12 12.89 -2.72 -3.91
N ILE A 13 11.94 -3.06 -3.04
CA ILE A 13 10.51 -3.01 -3.38
C ILE A 13 10.06 -1.56 -3.54
N LEU A 14 10.46 -0.70 -2.59
CA LEU A 14 10.11 0.73 -2.66
C LEU A 14 10.61 1.34 -3.96
N PHE A 15 11.88 1.10 -4.28
CA PHE A 15 12.48 1.67 -5.49
C PHE A 15 11.78 1.18 -6.76
N ALA A 16 11.56 -0.12 -6.86
CA ALA A 16 10.96 -0.70 -8.05
C ALA A 16 9.52 -0.24 -8.25
N LEU A 17 8.71 -0.25 -7.18
CA LEU A 17 7.33 0.22 -7.26
C LEU A 17 7.29 1.70 -7.63
N GLU A 18 8.17 2.50 -7.05
CA GLU A 18 8.25 3.93 -7.39
C GLU A 18 8.44 4.12 -8.89
N GLN A 19 9.36 3.37 -9.48
CA GLN A 19 9.62 3.48 -10.92
C GLN A 19 8.40 3.10 -11.77
N TYR A 20 7.74 2.00 -11.44
CA TYR A 20 6.56 1.57 -12.18
C TYR A 20 5.40 2.54 -12.03
N ILE A 21 5.20 3.08 -10.84
CA ILE A 21 4.10 4.01 -10.59
C ILE A 21 4.37 5.35 -11.26
N MET A 22 5.61 5.85 -11.17
CA MET A 22 5.98 7.10 -11.85
C MET A 22 5.83 6.99 -13.36
N ALA A 23 6.05 5.81 -13.92
CA ALA A 23 5.85 5.57 -15.35
C ALA A 23 4.38 5.74 -15.76
N GLN A 24 3.45 5.70 -14.81
CA GLN A 24 2.03 5.95 -15.05
C GLN A 24 1.64 7.42 -14.83
N ASN A 25 2.61 8.30 -14.77
CA ASN A 25 2.40 9.73 -14.53
C ASN A 25 1.77 10.02 -13.16
N CYS A 26 2.21 9.28 -12.15
CA CYS A 26 1.76 9.46 -10.78
C CYS A 26 2.92 9.91 -9.90
N THR A 27 2.63 10.58 -8.79
CA THR A 27 3.63 10.93 -7.79
C THR A 27 3.64 9.88 -6.70
N VAL A 28 4.80 9.64 -6.10
CA VAL A 28 4.99 8.58 -5.10
C VAL A 28 5.83 9.09 -3.96
N ASP A 29 5.37 8.84 -2.74
CA ASP A 29 6.19 8.98 -1.54
C ASP A 29 6.38 7.59 -0.95
N CYS A 30 7.51 7.38 -0.28
CA CYS A 30 7.85 6.08 0.29
C CYS A 30 8.05 6.20 1.80
N ALA A 31 7.63 5.18 2.53
CA ALA A 31 7.85 5.07 3.96
C ALA A 31 8.31 3.64 4.25
N ARG A 32 9.21 3.50 5.24
CA ARG A 32 9.78 2.19 5.58
C ARG A 32 9.12 1.57 6.80
N GLU A 33 8.40 2.36 7.57
CA GLU A 33 7.80 1.89 8.81
C GLU A 33 6.49 2.64 9.08
N LEU A 34 5.74 2.12 10.03
CA LEU A 34 4.43 2.65 10.37
C LEU A 34 4.48 4.12 10.80
N GLU A 35 5.46 4.47 11.64
CA GLU A 35 5.58 5.84 12.16
C GLU A 35 5.83 6.84 11.05
N GLU A 36 6.70 6.50 10.12
CA GLU A 36 6.99 7.35 8.97
C GLU A 36 5.75 7.51 8.08
N ALA A 37 5.04 6.41 7.85
CA ALA A 37 3.80 6.44 7.06
C ALA A 37 2.76 7.31 7.74
N GLN A 38 2.63 7.20 9.06
CA GLN A 38 1.67 7.98 9.83
C GLN A 38 1.97 9.47 9.73
N ALA A 39 3.25 9.84 9.86
CA ALA A 39 3.66 11.24 9.73
C ALA A 39 3.30 11.83 8.36
N LEU A 40 3.51 11.04 7.31
CA LEU A 40 3.17 11.46 5.96
C LEU A 40 1.65 11.60 5.79
N LEU A 41 0.89 10.63 6.28
CA LEU A 41 -0.57 10.64 6.19
C LEU A 41 -1.20 11.79 6.97
N ASP A 42 -0.56 12.23 8.05
CA ASP A 42 -1.05 13.35 8.85
C ASP A 42 -0.96 14.68 8.10
N ASN A 43 -0.04 14.77 7.15
CA ASN A 43 0.26 16.03 6.46
C ASN A 43 -0.09 16.05 4.98
N ILE A 44 -0.22 14.89 4.35
CA ILE A 44 -0.40 14.76 2.92
C ILE A 44 -1.59 13.85 2.64
N ARG A 45 -2.40 14.25 1.66
CA ARG A 45 -3.52 13.42 1.21
C ARG A 45 -3.06 12.56 0.05
N TYR A 46 -3.23 11.26 0.20
CA TYR A 46 -2.88 10.27 -0.84
C TYR A 46 -4.13 9.69 -1.47
N ASP A 47 -4.02 9.36 -2.75
CA ASP A 47 -5.11 8.68 -3.47
C ASP A 47 -5.08 7.19 -3.22
N LEU A 48 -3.90 6.63 -3.04
CA LEU A 48 -3.74 5.19 -2.81
C LEU A 48 -2.51 4.92 -1.96
N VAL A 49 -2.66 3.96 -1.04
CA VAL A 49 -1.57 3.46 -0.19
C VAL A 49 -1.33 2.00 -0.54
N ILE A 50 -0.08 1.64 -0.83
CA ILE A 50 0.34 0.25 -0.97
C ILE A 50 1.14 -0.07 0.28
N ALA A 51 0.69 -1.03 1.06
CA ALA A 51 1.28 -1.31 2.37
C ALA A 51 1.71 -2.77 2.50
N ASP A 52 2.95 -2.97 2.99
CA ASP A 52 3.41 -4.28 3.40
C ASP A 52 2.78 -4.62 4.76
N LEU A 53 2.25 -5.82 4.86
CA LEU A 53 1.61 -6.26 6.09
C LEU A 53 2.60 -6.43 7.25
N ARG A 54 3.84 -6.77 6.94
CA ARG A 54 4.88 -7.08 7.95
C ARG A 54 5.95 -6.01 7.99
N LEU A 55 5.56 -4.80 8.34
CA LEU A 55 6.45 -3.64 8.29
C LEU A 55 7.69 -3.76 9.19
N SER A 56 7.53 -4.32 10.38
CA SER A 56 8.69 -4.49 11.27
C SER A 56 9.21 -5.92 11.29
N GLY A 57 8.65 -6.79 10.47
CA GLY A 57 9.10 -8.16 10.32
C GLY A 57 8.74 -9.10 11.46
N ILE A 58 8.08 -8.63 12.50
CA ILE A 58 7.78 -9.43 13.68
C ILE A 58 6.38 -10.06 13.60
N HIS A 59 5.38 -9.26 13.33
CA HIS A 59 3.98 -9.70 13.27
C HIS A 59 3.29 -8.98 12.11
N GLY A 60 2.20 -9.54 11.62
CA GLY A 60 1.40 -8.89 10.59
C GLY A 60 0.54 -7.73 11.10
N ALA A 61 0.59 -7.45 12.40
CA ALA A 61 -0.33 -6.51 13.03
C ALA A 61 -0.12 -5.08 12.57
N GLU A 62 1.13 -4.65 12.36
CA GLU A 62 1.40 -3.25 12.00
C GLU A 62 0.82 -2.87 10.64
N GLY A 63 0.89 -3.78 9.67
CA GLY A 63 0.28 -3.53 8.37
C GLY A 63 -1.23 -3.46 8.45
N LEU A 64 -1.84 -4.33 9.26
CA LEU A 64 -3.29 -4.29 9.49
C LEU A 64 -3.69 -3.02 10.22
N ASP A 65 -2.88 -2.57 11.18
CA ASP A 65 -3.12 -1.33 11.89
C ASP A 65 -3.05 -0.14 10.95
N LEU A 66 -2.11 -0.16 10.00
CA LEU A 66 -2.01 0.87 8.99
C LEU A 66 -3.28 0.94 8.14
N VAL A 67 -3.81 -0.21 7.73
CA VAL A 67 -5.08 -0.25 6.98
C VAL A 67 -6.20 0.42 7.76
N SER A 68 -6.34 0.07 9.04
CA SER A 68 -7.37 0.66 9.91
C SER A 68 -7.16 2.16 10.07
N MET A 69 -5.92 2.59 10.26
CA MET A 69 -5.57 3.99 10.43
C MET A 69 -5.90 4.81 9.18
N VAL A 70 -5.52 4.32 8.01
CA VAL A 70 -5.81 5.01 6.76
C VAL A 70 -7.32 5.12 6.56
N ARG A 71 -8.05 4.05 6.81
CA ARG A 71 -9.49 4.07 6.61
C ARG A 71 -10.17 5.05 7.56
N ALA A 72 -9.68 5.16 8.78
CA ALA A 72 -10.26 6.07 9.76
C ALA A 72 -9.96 7.54 9.44
N CYS A 73 -8.74 7.86 9.01
CA CYS A 73 -8.37 9.25 8.75
C CYS A 73 -8.73 9.70 7.34
N CYS A 74 -8.76 8.79 6.40
CA CYS A 74 -8.82 9.12 4.97
C CYS A 74 -9.77 8.16 4.26
N PRO A 75 -11.10 8.34 4.44
CA PRO A 75 -12.09 7.35 3.94
C PRO A 75 -12.06 7.14 2.44
N LYS A 76 -11.56 8.11 1.68
CA LYS A 76 -11.54 8.02 0.21
C LYS A 76 -10.24 7.46 -0.34
N THR A 77 -9.21 7.33 0.48
CA THR A 77 -7.93 6.78 0.05
C THR A 77 -8.09 5.28 -0.18
N ARG A 78 -7.63 4.79 -1.33
CA ARG A 78 -7.64 3.36 -1.63
C ARG A 78 -6.44 2.69 -0.97
N ILE A 79 -6.59 1.41 -0.65
CA ILE A 79 -5.57 0.66 0.06
C ILE A 79 -5.34 -0.68 -0.61
N ILE A 80 -4.08 -0.96 -0.95
CA ILE A 80 -3.65 -2.27 -1.43
C ILE A 80 -2.65 -2.82 -0.42
N VAL A 81 -2.89 -4.04 0.05
CA VAL A 81 -1.93 -4.74 0.89
C VAL A 81 -1.07 -5.64 0.01
N LEU A 82 0.24 -5.51 0.12
CA LEU A 82 1.21 -6.28 -0.65
C LEU A 82 2.14 -6.97 0.33
N THR A 83 2.10 -8.29 0.41
CA THR A 83 2.85 -9.01 1.44
C THR A 83 3.38 -10.35 0.95
N ALA A 84 4.52 -10.77 1.51
CA ALA A 84 5.05 -12.12 1.35
C ALA A 84 4.34 -13.11 2.27
N TYR A 85 3.66 -12.60 3.29
CA TYR A 85 2.93 -13.41 4.25
C TYR A 85 1.47 -13.50 3.83
N SER A 86 1.03 -14.66 3.40
CA SER A 86 -0.35 -14.83 2.97
C SER A 86 -1.01 -15.99 3.71
N SER A 87 -2.16 -15.71 4.30
CA SER A 87 -3.10 -16.70 4.77
C SER A 87 -4.49 -16.16 4.49
N ALA A 88 -5.45 -17.07 4.37
CA ALA A 88 -6.83 -16.67 4.10
C ALA A 88 -7.37 -15.77 5.21
N ASP A 89 -7.01 -16.07 6.46
CA ASP A 89 -7.49 -15.31 7.61
C ASP A 89 -6.95 -13.88 7.60
N VAL A 90 -5.66 -13.72 7.29
CA VAL A 90 -5.04 -12.39 7.24
C VAL A 90 -5.60 -11.57 6.09
N ALA A 91 -5.79 -12.20 4.93
CA ALA A 91 -6.37 -11.52 3.78
C ALA A 91 -7.78 -11.04 4.09
N GLN A 92 -8.59 -11.88 4.72
CA GLN A 92 -9.96 -11.51 5.10
C GLN A 92 -9.96 -10.36 6.10
N GLU A 93 -9.05 -10.39 7.07
CA GLU A 93 -8.95 -9.33 8.05
C GLU A 93 -8.57 -8.00 7.39
N ALA A 94 -7.61 -8.02 6.47
CA ALA A 94 -7.21 -6.81 5.75
C ALA A 94 -8.39 -6.21 4.98
N LEU A 95 -9.14 -7.05 4.27
CA LEU A 95 -10.30 -6.59 3.51
C LEU A 95 -11.38 -6.06 4.44
N ARG A 96 -11.61 -6.74 5.57
CA ARG A 96 -12.61 -6.31 6.54
C ARG A 96 -12.27 -4.94 7.15
N ARG A 97 -10.98 -4.65 7.33
CA ARG A 97 -10.54 -3.35 7.85
C ARG A 97 -10.60 -2.25 6.81
N GLY A 98 -10.83 -2.60 5.55
CA GLY A 98 -11.05 -1.62 4.51
C GLY A 98 -10.06 -1.63 3.36
N ALA A 99 -9.20 -2.65 3.26
CA ALA A 99 -8.31 -2.79 2.12
C ALA A 99 -9.14 -3.06 0.85
N ASP A 100 -8.75 -2.44 -0.24
CA ASP A 100 -9.43 -2.61 -1.53
C ASP A 100 -8.90 -3.79 -2.32
N ALA A 101 -7.65 -4.19 -2.05
CA ALA A 101 -7.05 -5.37 -2.68
C ALA A 101 -5.97 -5.93 -1.77
N PHE A 102 -5.70 -7.21 -1.94
CA PHE A 102 -4.68 -7.94 -1.19
C PHE A 102 -3.87 -8.75 -2.20
N LEU A 103 -2.58 -8.45 -2.31
CA LEU A 103 -1.70 -9.09 -3.29
C LEU A 103 -0.49 -9.71 -2.61
N HIS A 104 0.00 -10.81 -3.17
CA HIS A 104 1.22 -11.46 -2.71
C HIS A 104 2.45 -10.80 -3.34
N LYS A 105 3.56 -10.72 -2.61
CA LYS A 105 4.81 -10.12 -3.12
C LYS A 105 5.43 -10.87 -4.29
N SER A 106 4.99 -12.10 -4.58
CA SER A 106 5.40 -12.80 -5.78
C SER A 106 4.76 -12.24 -7.04
N THR A 107 3.73 -11.41 -6.91
CA THR A 107 3.11 -10.70 -8.03
C THR A 107 4.15 -9.77 -8.65
N ALA A 108 4.27 -9.77 -9.97
CA ALA A 108 5.20 -8.85 -10.64
C ALA A 108 4.85 -7.41 -10.29
N LEU A 109 5.86 -6.60 -9.97
CA LEU A 109 5.62 -5.23 -9.51
C LEU A 109 4.94 -4.37 -10.58
N SER A 110 5.19 -4.66 -11.87
CA SER A 110 4.47 -4.00 -12.96
C SER A 110 2.97 -4.30 -12.89
N ASP A 111 2.60 -5.52 -12.48
CA ASP A 111 1.20 -5.91 -12.32
C ASP A 111 0.60 -5.25 -11.08
N VAL A 112 1.38 -5.08 -10.02
CA VAL A 112 0.94 -4.36 -8.82
C VAL A 112 0.56 -2.92 -9.20
N ALA A 113 1.42 -2.26 -9.98
CA ALA A 113 1.14 -0.89 -10.44
C ALA A 113 -0.12 -0.85 -11.29
N ARG A 114 -0.32 -1.84 -12.16
CA ARG A 114 -1.51 -1.92 -13.00
C ARG A 114 -2.78 -2.09 -12.18
N VAL A 115 -2.74 -2.99 -11.18
CA VAL A 115 -3.88 -3.18 -10.27
C VAL A 115 -4.19 -1.89 -9.52
N ALA A 116 -3.15 -1.17 -9.09
CA ALA A 116 -3.33 0.11 -8.41
C ALA A 116 -4.10 1.10 -9.28
N MET A 117 -3.75 1.20 -10.56
CA MET A 117 -4.45 2.08 -11.47
C MET A 117 -5.90 1.65 -11.66
N GLN A 118 -6.15 0.34 -11.71
CA GLN A 118 -7.51 -0.19 -11.82
C GLN A 118 -8.34 0.15 -10.57
N VAL A 119 -7.74 0.01 -9.39
CA VAL A 119 -8.41 0.32 -8.12
C VAL A 119 -8.80 1.80 -8.07
N LEU A 120 -7.96 2.67 -8.62
CA LEU A 120 -8.25 4.10 -8.70
C LEU A 120 -9.29 4.44 -9.77
N GLY A 121 -9.64 3.47 -10.63
CA GLY A 121 -10.56 3.73 -11.73
C GLY A 121 -9.91 4.43 -12.91
N CYS A 122 -8.58 4.45 -12.97
CA CYS A 122 -7.85 5.03 -14.10
C CYS A 122 -7.75 4.01 -15.21
N ALA A 123 -7.93 4.45 -16.45
CA ALA A 123 -7.70 3.60 -17.61
C ALA A 123 -6.20 3.32 -17.72
N ALA A 124 -5.87 2.05 -17.82
CA ALA A 124 -4.48 1.65 -17.98
C ALA A 124 -4.03 1.88 -19.43
#